data_45bbe4721cb766fcc0a8efcdbed4f6cd
#
_entry.id   45bbe4721cb766fcc0a8efcdbed4f6cd
#
_cell.length_a   1.000
_cell.length_b   1.000
_cell.length_c   1.000
_cell.angle_alpha   90.00
_cell.angle_beta   90.00
_cell.angle_gamma   90.00
#
_symmetry.space_group_name_H-M   'P 1'
#
loop_
_entity.id
_entity.type
_entity.pdbx_description
1 polymer ?
#
loop_
_entity_poly.entity_id
_entity_poly.type
_entity_poly.pdbx_seq_one_letter_code
_entity_poly.pdbx_strand_id
1 'polypeptide(L)'
;RSAPEGAEVVHADVRDAGAVREALRGRQFDAVADFITFTADHAAAAIKQFSGRTGQYVFISSASAYQKPPARLPILESTPLRNPFWQYSRDKIACEELLMRAYRDDGFPVTVVRPSHTYDHTKIALLGGWTDIHRMREGLPVVVHGDGTSLWTLTHSRDFATAFVGLLGRPQAVGESYTITSDEFLPWDQVYRLFARAAGVPEPDLVHVSSETIAAHDAERGPWLLGDRAHSVVFDNSKIKSLVPSFRAAVPFAEGAREIVGWYDTHPELREVDAGFMDLSDRLVDWVRRPAS
;
A
#
# COMPACT_ATOMS: atom_id res chain seq x y z
N ARG A 1 18.53 -0.30 6.52
CA ARG A 1 18.36 0.60 7.71
C ARG A 1 18.88 -0.13 8.94
N SER A 2 19.54 0.57 9.85
CA SER A 2 19.90 0.03 11.16
C SER A 2 18.65 -0.22 12.00
N ALA A 3 18.69 -1.25 12.86
CA ALA A 3 17.65 -1.47 13.82
C ALA A 3 17.54 -0.29 14.80
N PRO A 4 16.35 0.03 15.32
CA PRO A 4 16.20 1.01 16.38
C PRO A 4 17.03 0.64 17.62
N GLU A 5 17.43 1.66 18.40
CA GLU A 5 18.09 1.43 19.67
C GLU A 5 17.23 0.56 20.60
N GLY A 6 17.85 -0.41 21.26
CA GLY A 6 17.16 -1.37 22.13
C GLY A 6 16.47 -2.54 21.41
N ALA A 7 16.45 -2.55 20.06
CA ALA A 7 15.92 -3.68 19.31
C ALA A 7 16.97 -4.79 19.15
N GLU A 8 16.57 -6.03 19.44
CA GLU A 8 17.34 -7.22 19.10
C GLU A 8 17.03 -7.62 17.65
N VAL A 9 18.07 -7.75 16.81
CA VAL A 9 17.93 -8.25 15.43
C VAL A 9 18.17 -9.75 15.40
N VAL A 10 17.19 -10.49 14.91
CA VAL A 10 17.29 -11.93 14.69
C VAL A 10 17.19 -12.18 13.18
N HIS A 11 18.21 -12.80 12.60
CA HIS A 11 18.22 -13.16 11.18
C HIS A 11 17.69 -14.58 10.98
N ALA A 12 16.59 -14.69 10.25
CA ALA A 12 16.02 -15.99 9.83
C ALA A 12 15.27 -15.80 8.51
N ASP A 13 15.27 -16.81 7.64
CA ASP A 13 14.32 -16.86 6.53
C ASP A 13 12.93 -17.19 7.11
N VAL A 14 12.03 -16.25 7.03
CA VAL A 14 10.67 -16.40 7.57
C VAL A 14 9.84 -17.47 6.85
N ARG A 15 10.27 -17.91 5.65
CA ARG A 15 9.67 -19.04 4.91
C ARG A 15 10.16 -20.38 5.42
N ASP A 16 11.28 -20.43 6.15
CA ASP A 16 11.75 -21.62 6.84
C ASP A 16 11.20 -21.64 8.26
N ALA A 17 10.09 -22.38 8.44
CA ALA A 17 9.47 -22.54 9.74
C ALA A 17 10.39 -23.19 10.79
N GLY A 18 11.40 -23.96 10.36
CA GLY A 18 12.43 -24.53 11.23
C GLY A 18 13.38 -23.47 11.74
N ALA A 19 13.92 -22.66 10.84
CA ALA A 19 14.80 -21.53 11.18
C ALA A 19 14.11 -20.51 12.10
N VAL A 20 12.85 -20.15 11.80
CA VAL A 20 12.06 -19.25 12.66
C VAL A 20 11.83 -19.84 14.05
N ARG A 21 11.49 -21.13 14.14
CA ARG A 21 11.27 -21.82 15.43
C ARG A 21 12.54 -21.82 16.29
N GLU A 22 13.67 -22.08 15.66
CA GLU A 22 14.97 -22.07 16.35
C GLU A 22 15.34 -20.66 16.83
N ALA A 23 15.21 -19.67 15.95
CA ALA A 23 15.52 -18.28 16.25
C ALA A 23 14.64 -17.70 17.37
N LEU A 24 13.37 -18.14 17.46
CA LEU A 24 12.39 -17.67 18.45
C LEU A 24 12.15 -18.67 19.59
N ARG A 25 13.04 -19.65 19.79
CA ARG A 25 12.87 -20.72 20.80
C ARG A 25 12.62 -20.13 22.21
N GLY A 26 11.54 -20.61 22.85
CA GLY A 26 11.19 -20.25 24.24
C GLY A 26 10.70 -18.80 24.42
N ARG A 27 10.65 -18.00 23.38
CA ARG A 27 10.16 -16.60 23.48
C ARG A 27 8.64 -16.55 23.49
N GLN A 28 8.12 -15.65 24.32
CA GLN A 28 6.72 -15.22 24.35
C GLN A 28 6.68 -13.74 23.95
N PHE A 29 5.57 -13.31 23.38
CA PHE A 29 5.42 -11.95 22.86
C PHE A 29 4.10 -11.35 23.32
N ASP A 30 4.11 -10.10 23.78
CA ASP A 30 2.88 -9.35 24.04
C ASP A 30 2.13 -9.09 22.73
N ALA A 31 2.88 -8.75 21.67
CA ALA A 31 2.34 -8.59 20.32
C ALA A 31 3.37 -9.03 19.26
N VAL A 32 2.88 -9.61 18.18
CA VAL A 32 3.63 -9.92 16.95
C VAL A 32 3.05 -9.07 15.82
N ALA A 33 3.89 -8.30 15.12
CA ALA A 33 3.50 -7.53 13.95
C ALA A 33 4.07 -8.19 12.68
N ASP A 34 3.21 -8.70 11.83
CA ASP A 34 3.58 -9.43 10.63
C ASP A 34 3.33 -8.62 9.35
N PHE A 35 4.42 -8.13 8.75
CA PHE A 35 4.44 -7.36 7.50
C PHE A 35 4.74 -8.21 6.26
N ILE A 36 5.01 -9.51 6.42
CA ILE A 36 5.62 -10.35 5.39
C ILE A 36 4.82 -11.61 5.04
N THR A 37 3.69 -11.85 5.68
CA THR A 37 2.74 -12.88 5.27
C THR A 37 1.96 -12.42 4.04
N PHE A 38 2.15 -13.14 2.92
CA PHE A 38 1.53 -12.82 1.64
C PHE A 38 0.57 -13.90 1.12
N THR A 39 0.71 -15.14 1.56
CA THR A 39 -0.11 -16.27 1.08
C THR A 39 -0.75 -17.03 2.25
N ALA A 40 -1.79 -17.81 1.96
CA ALA A 40 -2.46 -18.64 2.97
C ALA A 40 -1.50 -19.63 3.65
N ASP A 41 -0.50 -20.16 2.93
CA ASP A 41 0.50 -21.06 3.51
C ASP A 41 1.39 -20.31 4.52
N HIS A 42 1.77 -19.07 4.25
CA HIS A 42 2.48 -18.24 5.22
C HIS A 42 1.62 -17.97 6.46
N ALA A 43 0.33 -17.70 6.28
CA ALA A 43 -0.60 -17.50 7.40
C ALA A 43 -0.77 -18.77 8.25
N ALA A 44 -0.86 -19.94 7.61
CA ALA A 44 -0.92 -21.24 8.32
C ALA A 44 0.34 -21.51 9.13
N ALA A 45 1.52 -21.21 8.56
CA ALA A 45 2.79 -21.33 9.26
C ALA A 45 2.87 -20.38 10.47
N ALA A 46 2.40 -19.13 10.30
CA ALA A 46 2.36 -18.14 11.38
C ALA A 46 1.41 -18.55 12.52
N ILE A 47 0.21 -19.04 12.21
CA ILE A 47 -0.72 -19.59 13.22
C ILE A 47 -0.02 -20.69 14.02
N LYS A 48 0.58 -21.67 13.34
CA LYS A 48 1.30 -22.77 14.00
C LYS A 48 2.47 -22.28 14.87
N GLN A 49 3.16 -21.22 14.41
CA GLN A 49 4.33 -20.69 15.10
C GLN A 49 3.97 -19.88 16.35
N PHE A 50 2.87 -19.12 16.32
CA PHE A 50 2.54 -18.14 17.35
C PHE A 50 1.35 -18.51 18.23
N SER A 51 0.62 -19.60 17.94
CA SER A 51 -0.45 -20.12 18.83
C SER A 51 0.08 -20.37 20.23
N GLY A 52 -0.57 -19.80 21.25
CA GLY A 52 -0.17 -19.88 22.66
C GLY A 52 1.12 -19.16 23.01
N ARG A 53 1.67 -18.34 22.09
CA ARG A 53 2.97 -17.63 22.26
C ARG A 53 2.87 -16.13 22.12
N THR A 54 1.72 -15.60 21.75
CA THR A 54 1.50 -14.16 21.66
C THR A 54 0.16 -13.75 22.22
N GLY A 55 0.09 -12.58 22.83
CA GLY A 55 -1.16 -11.98 23.29
C GLY A 55 -1.94 -11.30 22.16
N GLN A 56 -1.25 -10.88 21.08
CA GLN A 56 -1.85 -10.29 19.89
C GLN A 56 -1.00 -10.62 18.67
N TYR A 57 -1.62 -11.06 17.58
CA TYR A 57 -0.98 -11.22 16.28
C TYR A 57 -1.56 -10.22 15.29
N VAL A 58 -0.78 -9.21 14.91
CA VAL A 58 -1.23 -8.15 14.00
C VAL A 58 -0.80 -8.48 12.58
N PHE A 59 -1.75 -8.88 11.77
CA PHE A 59 -1.55 -9.18 10.34
C PHE A 59 -1.72 -7.93 9.49
N ILE A 60 -0.69 -7.59 8.71
CA ILE A 60 -0.78 -6.53 7.71
C ILE A 60 -1.36 -7.08 6.42
N SER A 61 -2.63 -6.80 6.21
CA SER A 61 -3.36 -7.06 4.98
C SER A 61 -3.18 -5.91 3.97
N SER A 62 -4.21 -5.57 3.23
CA SER A 62 -4.21 -4.46 2.27
C SER A 62 -5.62 -3.94 2.05
N ALA A 63 -5.78 -2.64 1.85
CA ALA A 63 -7.03 -2.04 1.42
C ALA A 63 -7.43 -2.46 -0.02
N SER A 64 -6.50 -3.00 -0.80
CA SER A 64 -6.82 -3.60 -2.10
C SER A 64 -7.67 -4.87 -2.00
N ALA A 65 -7.76 -5.49 -0.79
CA ALA A 65 -8.64 -6.62 -0.53
C ALA A 65 -10.14 -6.25 -0.59
N TYR A 66 -10.48 -5.00 -0.30
CA TYR A 66 -11.88 -4.55 -0.43
C TYR A 66 -12.41 -4.67 -1.86
N GLN A 67 -13.71 -4.85 -1.96
CA GLN A 67 -14.41 -5.05 -3.24
C GLN A 67 -13.99 -4.02 -4.29
N LYS A 68 -13.60 -4.52 -5.46
CA LYS A 68 -13.29 -3.74 -6.67
C LYS A 68 -14.21 -4.15 -7.83
N PRO A 69 -14.85 -3.17 -8.51
CA PRO A 69 -14.96 -1.77 -8.09
C PRO A 69 -15.72 -1.62 -6.77
N PRO A 70 -15.47 -0.55 -5.99
CA PRO A 70 -16.23 -0.27 -4.77
C PRO A 70 -17.71 -0.02 -5.11
N ALA A 71 -18.63 -0.65 -4.35
CA ALA A 71 -20.06 -0.43 -4.55
C ALA A 71 -20.53 0.91 -3.96
N ARG A 72 -19.80 1.42 -2.97
CA ARG A 72 -20.07 2.72 -2.31
C ARG A 72 -18.81 3.29 -1.68
N LEU A 73 -18.83 4.58 -1.45
CA LEU A 73 -17.82 5.33 -0.67
C LEU A 73 -18.51 6.04 0.50
N PRO A 74 -17.84 6.25 1.63
CA PRO A 74 -16.51 5.73 1.95
C PRO A 74 -16.50 4.21 2.15
N ILE A 75 -15.32 3.60 2.01
CA ILE A 75 -15.06 2.20 2.31
C ILE A 75 -14.96 2.04 3.83
N LEU A 76 -15.67 1.05 4.38
CA LEU A 76 -15.70 0.67 5.79
C LEU A 76 -15.08 -0.71 5.97
N GLU A 77 -14.71 -1.08 7.19
CA GLU A 77 -14.22 -2.43 7.48
C GLU A 77 -15.25 -3.53 7.16
N SER A 78 -16.55 -3.19 7.19
CA SER A 78 -17.66 -4.08 6.79
C SER A 78 -17.85 -4.20 5.27
N THR A 79 -17.12 -3.43 4.46
CA THR A 79 -17.17 -3.57 3.00
C THR A 79 -16.71 -4.97 2.61
N PRO A 80 -17.44 -5.69 1.72
CA PRO A 80 -17.05 -7.03 1.29
C PRO A 80 -15.63 -7.07 0.72
N LEU A 81 -14.96 -8.21 0.90
CA LEU A 81 -13.65 -8.46 0.34
C LEU A 81 -13.81 -9.18 -1.00
N ARG A 82 -13.34 -8.57 -2.08
CA ARG A 82 -13.40 -9.14 -3.43
C ARG A 82 -12.51 -8.36 -4.40
N ASN A 83 -11.52 -9.01 -4.97
CA ASN A 83 -10.70 -8.40 -6.03
C ASN A 83 -10.47 -9.40 -7.17
N PRO A 84 -11.20 -9.30 -8.29
CA PRO A 84 -11.08 -10.22 -9.41
C PRO A 84 -9.83 -9.97 -10.27
N PHE A 85 -9.18 -8.82 -10.14
CA PHE A 85 -8.12 -8.37 -11.05
C PHE A 85 -6.72 -8.76 -10.57
N TRP A 86 -6.45 -8.71 -9.25
CA TRP A 86 -5.09 -8.77 -8.71
C TRP A 86 -4.91 -9.97 -7.77
N GLN A 87 -3.96 -10.87 -8.10
CA GLN A 87 -3.69 -12.07 -7.31
C GLN A 87 -3.24 -11.74 -5.89
N TYR A 88 -2.36 -10.76 -5.72
CA TYR A 88 -1.94 -10.29 -4.41
C TYR A 88 -3.12 -9.99 -3.46
N SER A 89 -4.14 -9.32 -3.98
CA SER A 89 -5.33 -8.99 -3.17
C SER A 89 -6.14 -10.25 -2.81
N ARG A 90 -6.25 -11.21 -3.73
CA ARG A 90 -6.89 -12.51 -3.45
C ARG A 90 -6.13 -13.31 -2.40
N ASP A 91 -4.79 -13.28 -2.46
CA ASP A 91 -3.95 -13.95 -1.48
C ASP A 91 -4.09 -13.31 -0.08
N LYS A 92 -4.15 -11.96 -0.01
CA LYS A 92 -4.43 -11.26 1.25
C LYS A 92 -5.82 -11.59 1.81
N ILE A 93 -6.84 -11.70 0.97
CA ILE A 93 -8.19 -12.15 1.37
C ILE A 93 -8.11 -13.56 1.96
N ALA A 94 -7.45 -14.49 1.28
CA ALA A 94 -7.30 -15.87 1.77
C ALA A 94 -6.55 -15.95 3.10
N CYS A 95 -5.54 -15.09 3.31
CA CYS A 95 -4.85 -14.96 4.62
C CYS A 95 -5.83 -14.51 5.71
N GLU A 96 -6.61 -13.44 5.44
CA GLU A 96 -7.59 -12.93 6.41
C GLU A 96 -8.63 -13.99 6.79
N GLU A 97 -9.19 -14.70 5.82
CA GLU A 97 -10.17 -15.78 6.04
C GLU A 97 -9.61 -16.87 6.94
N LEU A 98 -8.38 -17.30 6.68
CA LEU A 98 -7.70 -18.34 7.47
C LEU A 98 -7.43 -17.87 8.91
N LEU A 99 -6.87 -16.68 9.08
CA LEU A 99 -6.55 -16.09 10.38
C LEU A 99 -7.81 -15.83 11.21
N MET A 100 -8.87 -15.30 10.59
CA MET A 100 -10.14 -15.06 11.26
C MET A 100 -10.88 -16.38 11.61
N ARG A 101 -10.68 -17.43 10.82
CA ARG A 101 -11.15 -18.78 11.19
C ARG A 101 -10.40 -19.28 12.41
N ALA A 102 -9.08 -19.20 12.42
CA ALA A 102 -8.27 -19.62 13.58
C ALA A 102 -8.63 -18.85 14.86
N TYR A 103 -9.00 -17.56 14.73
CA TYR A 103 -9.54 -16.80 15.87
C TYR A 103 -10.86 -17.40 16.38
N ARG A 104 -11.83 -17.70 15.51
CA ARG A 104 -13.14 -18.19 15.90
C ARG A 104 -13.10 -19.62 16.46
N ASP A 105 -12.27 -20.48 15.86
CA ASP A 105 -12.26 -21.90 16.16
C ASP A 105 -11.28 -22.26 17.29
N ASP A 106 -10.12 -21.58 17.32
CA ASP A 106 -8.98 -21.93 18.18
C ASP A 106 -8.56 -20.81 19.13
N GLY A 107 -9.21 -19.62 19.06
CA GLY A 107 -8.86 -18.47 19.89
C GLY A 107 -7.53 -17.79 19.51
N PHE A 108 -7.04 -17.99 18.27
CA PHE A 108 -5.81 -17.32 17.81
C PHE A 108 -5.97 -15.79 17.82
N PRO A 109 -5.14 -15.01 18.57
CA PRO A 109 -5.44 -13.62 18.91
C PRO A 109 -5.12 -12.65 17.76
N VAL A 110 -5.72 -12.83 16.58
CA VAL A 110 -5.44 -11.99 15.39
C VAL A 110 -6.10 -10.63 15.46
N THR A 111 -5.40 -9.63 14.98
CA THR A 111 -5.90 -8.30 14.55
C THR A 111 -5.50 -8.09 13.10
N VAL A 112 -6.44 -7.72 12.24
CA VAL A 112 -6.18 -7.44 10.83
C VAL A 112 -6.03 -5.94 10.61
N VAL A 113 -4.97 -5.49 9.94
CA VAL A 113 -4.78 -4.09 9.55
C VAL A 113 -4.75 -4.00 8.03
N ARG A 114 -5.61 -3.14 7.46
CA ARG A 114 -5.71 -2.88 6.01
C ARG A 114 -5.21 -1.47 5.70
N PRO A 115 -3.88 -1.30 5.47
CA PRO A 115 -3.35 -0.02 4.98
C PRO A 115 -3.77 0.22 3.53
N SER A 116 -3.95 1.49 3.15
CA SER A 116 -3.97 1.91 1.76
C SER A 116 -2.54 2.11 1.25
N HIS A 117 -2.33 2.91 0.23
CA HIS A 117 -1.00 3.19 -0.33
C HIS A 117 -0.14 3.93 0.70
N THR A 118 0.55 3.16 1.54
CA THR A 118 1.50 3.71 2.52
C THR A 118 2.82 4.05 1.84
N TYR A 119 3.34 5.24 2.11
CA TYR A 119 4.58 5.73 1.52
C TYR A 119 5.49 6.40 2.56
N ASP A 120 6.78 6.47 2.25
CA ASP A 120 7.77 7.34 2.86
C ASP A 120 8.59 8.02 1.75
N HIS A 121 9.64 8.75 2.13
CA HIS A 121 10.52 9.46 1.19
C HIS A 121 11.18 8.58 0.12
N THR A 122 11.16 7.25 0.27
CA THR A 122 11.78 6.30 -0.67
C THR A 122 10.81 5.73 -1.70
N LYS A 123 9.50 6.03 -1.61
CA LYS A 123 8.48 5.38 -2.45
C LYS A 123 7.67 6.38 -3.26
N ILE A 124 7.88 6.39 -4.57
CA ILE A 124 7.12 7.22 -5.50
C ILE A 124 5.80 6.53 -5.86
N ALA A 125 4.69 7.28 -5.73
CA ALA A 125 3.34 6.75 -5.96
C ALA A 125 2.90 6.77 -7.43
N LEU A 126 3.70 7.31 -8.35
CA LEU A 126 3.37 7.42 -9.77
C LEU A 126 3.44 6.06 -10.48
N LEU A 127 2.84 5.96 -11.66
CA LEU A 127 2.75 4.74 -12.45
C LEU A 127 4.12 4.21 -12.87
N GLY A 128 4.99 5.09 -13.36
CA GLY A 128 6.36 4.83 -13.77
C GLY A 128 7.41 5.17 -12.69
N GLY A 129 6.99 5.50 -11.47
CA GLY A 129 7.92 5.84 -10.40
C GLY A 129 8.80 7.05 -10.74
N TRP A 130 10.14 6.90 -10.60
CA TRP A 130 11.08 7.98 -10.94
C TRP A 130 11.03 8.36 -12.43
N THR A 131 10.72 7.42 -13.31
CA THR A 131 10.62 7.67 -14.76
C THR A 131 9.61 8.77 -15.07
N ASP A 132 8.48 8.82 -14.37
CA ASP A 132 7.49 9.91 -14.57
C ASP A 132 8.05 11.27 -14.13
N ILE A 133 8.80 11.32 -13.04
CA ILE A 133 9.45 12.57 -12.58
C ILE A 133 10.54 13.00 -13.56
N HIS A 134 11.31 12.05 -14.08
CA HIS A 134 12.30 12.31 -15.12
C HIS A 134 11.63 12.90 -16.37
N ARG A 135 10.55 12.27 -16.87
CA ARG A 135 9.78 12.77 -18.01
C ARG A 135 9.28 14.20 -17.78
N MET A 136 8.73 14.51 -16.61
CA MET A 136 8.30 15.86 -16.26
C MET A 136 9.45 16.86 -16.35
N ARG A 137 10.63 16.53 -15.83
CA ARG A 137 11.82 17.41 -15.86
C ARG A 137 12.37 17.65 -17.25
N GLU A 138 12.25 16.64 -18.14
CA GLU A 138 12.66 16.74 -19.54
C GLU A 138 11.56 17.40 -20.42
N GLY A 139 10.43 17.81 -19.84
CA GLY A 139 9.32 18.41 -20.59
C GLY A 139 8.59 17.39 -21.49
N LEU A 140 8.73 16.09 -21.20
CA LEU A 140 8.06 15.02 -21.95
C LEU A 140 6.66 14.77 -21.38
N PRO A 141 5.70 14.35 -22.23
CA PRO A 141 4.37 13.96 -21.77
C PRO A 141 4.42 12.79 -20.77
N VAL A 142 3.53 12.82 -19.76
CA VAL A 142 3.42 11.80 -18.73
C VAL A 142 2.06 11.12 -18.78
N VAL A 143 2.04 9.80 -18.81
CA VAL A 143 0.81 8.99 -18.88
C VAL A 143 0.13 8.94 -17.51
N VAL A 144 -1.14 9.34 -17.47
CA VAL A 144 -2.04 9.19 -16.34
C VAL A 144 -3.13 8.19 -16.67
N HIS A 145 -3.39 7.24 -15.79
CA HIS A 145 -4.42 6.23 -16.01
C HIS A 145 -5.83 6.79 -15.83
N GLY A 146 -6.77 6.24 -16.60
CA GLY A 146 -8.15 6.69 -16.63
C GLY A 146 -8.26 8.12 -17.18
N ASP A 147 -9.10 8.92 -16.57
CA ASP A 147 -9.27 10.35 -16.83
C ASP A 147 -8.56 11.22 -15.78
N GLY A 148 -7.77 10.61 -14.91
CA GLY A 148 -7.06 11.31 -13.83
C GLY A 148 -7.93 11.75 -12.66
N THR A 149 -9.25 11.51 -12.69
CA THR A 149 -10.20 12.01 -11.67
C THR A 149 -10.50 11.01 -10.56
N SER A 150 -10.14 9.73 -10.71
CA SER A 150 -10.35 8.76 -9.65
C SER A 150 -9.59 9.17 -8.38
N LEU A 151 -10.30 9.08 -7.24
CA LEU A 151 -9.78 9.52 -5.94
C LEU A 151 -8.87 8.48 -5.33
N TRP A 152 -7.75 8.93 -4.80
CA TRP A 152 -6.76 8.05 -4.18
C TRP A 152 -6.34 8.53 -2.79
N THR A 153 -6.13 7.58 -1.87
CA THR A 153 -5.69 7.85 -0.51
C THR A 153 -4.24 7.41 -0.33
N LEU A 154 -3.36 8.37 -0.11
CA LEU A 154 -1.93 8.18 0.16
C LEU A 154 -1.64 8.44 1.64
N THR A 155 -1.07 7.46 2.33
CA THR A 155 -0.87 7.53 3.78
C THR A 155 0.62 7.59 4.10
N HIS A 156 1.06 8.67 4.72
CA HIS A 156 2.46 8.79 5.14
C HIS A 156 2.78 7.75 6.23
N SER A 157 3.96 7.13 6.15
CA SER A 157 4.38 6.07 7.09
C SER A 157 4.42 6.52 8.55
N ARG A 158 4.71 7.81 8.83
CA ARG A 158 4.64 8.40 10.18
C ARG A 158 3.22 8.38 10.76
N ASP A 159 2.23 8.73 9.92
CA ASP A 159 0.83 8.72 10.33
C ASP A 159 0.33 7.29 10.55
N PHE A 160 0.64 6.40 9.59
CA PHE A 160 0.36 4.98 9.75
C PHE A 160 0.95 4.41 11.05
N ALA A 161 2.23 4.70 11.32
CA ALA A 161 2.92 4.22 12.52
C ALA A 161 2.25 4.70 13.81
N THR A 162 1.74 5.95 13.86
CA THR A 162 1.04 6.48 15.05
C THR A 162 -0.19 5.66 15.39
N ALA A 163 -1.04 5.35 14.39
CA ALA A 163 -2.22 4.50 14.60
C ALA A 163 -1.83 3.06 14.91
N PHE A 164 -0.87 2.52 14.17
CA PHE A 164 -0.41 1.15 14.29
C PHE A 164 0.16 0.84 15.68
N VAL A 165 1.06 1.69 16.19
CA VAL A 165 1.62 1.55 17.53
C VAL A 165 0.53 1.68 18.60
N GLY A 166 -0.41 2.61 18.41
CA GLY A 166 -1.53 2.78 19.33
C GLY A 166 -2.50 1.60 19.39
N LEU A 167 -2.47 0.73 18.36
CA LEU A 167 -3.29 -0.49 18.29
C LEU A 167 -2.61 -1.70 18.96
N LEU A 168 -1.27 -1.70 19.09
CA LEU A 168 -0.53 -2.80 19.69
C LEU A 168 -0.89 -3.00 21.16
N GLY A 169 -1.03 -4.25 21.59
CA GLY A 169 -1.35 -4.61 22.97
C GLY A 169 -2.77 -4.24 23.41
N ARG A 170 -3.68 -3.92 22.47
CA ARG A 170 -5.10 -3.62 22.77
C ARG A 170 -5.96 -4.87 22.70
N PRO A 171 -6.47 -5.42 23.80
CA PRO A 171 -7.35 -6.59 23.76
C PRO A 171 -8.61 -6.39 22.93
N GLN A 172 -9.13 -5.14 22.86
CA GLN A 172 -10.30 -4.78 22.07
C GLN A 172 -10.06 -4.87 20.55
N ALA A 173 -8.80 -4.96 20.12
CA ALA A 173 -8.44 -5.10 18.71
C ALA A 173 -8.38 -6.58 18.26
N VAL A 174 -8.36 -7.52 19.20
CA VAL A 174 -8.29 -8.95 18.89
C VAL A 174 -9.61 -9.42 18.28
N GLY A 175 -9.54 -10.14 17.18
CA GLY A 175 -10.71 -10.58 16.39
C GLY A 175 -11.31 -9.51 15.47
N GLU A 176 -10.67 -8.33 15.37
CA GLU A 176 -11.15 -7.18 14.62
C GLU A 176 -10.26 -6.82 13.44
N SER A 177 -10.84 -6.11 12.46
CA SER A 177 -10.10 -5.50 11.37
C SER A 177 -10.15 -3.98 11.46
N TYR A 178 -9.05 -3.32 11.05
CA TYR A 178 -8.91 -1.86 11.05
C TYR A 178 -8.34 -1.37 9.73
N THR A 179 -8.99 -0.37 9.16
CA THR A 179 -8.42 0.45 8.09
C THR A 179 -7.59 1.55 8.72
N ILE A 180 -6.33 1.71 8.29
CA ILE A 180 -5.44 2.78 8.74
C ILE A 180 -4.96 3.54 7.52
N THR A 181 -5.53 4.73 7.29
CA THR A 181 -5.25 5.55 6.11
C THR A 181 -5.19 7.03 6.45
N SER A 182 -4.74 7.85 5.50
CA SER A 182 -4.96 9.29 5.56
C SER A 182 -6.45 9.63 5.48
N ASP A 183 -6.82 10.79 6.01
CA ASP A 183 -8.14 11.40 5.76
C ASP A 183 -8.14 12.21 4.45
N GLU A 184 -6.95 12.51 3.89
CA GLU A 184 -6.81 13.18 2.62
C GLU A 184 -6.99 12.19 1.47
N PHE A 185 -7.77 12.58 0.48
CA PHE A 185 -7.91 11.87 -0.78
C PHE A 185 -7.81 12.86 -1.94
N LEU A 186 -7.09 12.48 -2.97
CA LEU A 186 -6.74 13.34 -4.10
C LEU A 186 -7.06 12.65 -5.42
N PRO A 187 -7.54 13.38 -6.45
CA PRO A 187 -7.56 12.85 -7.80
C PRO A 187 -6.13 12.60 -8.28
N TRP A 188 -5.93 11.60 -9.13
CA TRP A 188 -4.60 11.27 -9.64
C TRP A 188 -3.93 12.44 -10.34
N ASP A 189 -4.66 13.24 -11.10
CA ASP A 189 -4.14 14.46 -11.70
C ASP A 189 -3.47 15.38 -10.68
N GLN A 190 -4.09 15.55 -9.51
CA GLN A 190 -3.51 16.36 -8.46
C GLN A 190 -2.26 15.70 -7.85
N VAL A 191 -2.23 14.37 -7.71
CA VAL A 191 -1.04 13.64 -7.27
C VAL A 191 0.12 13.90 -8.21
N TYR A 192 -0.09 13.77 -9.54
CA TYR A 192 0.93 14.06 -10.55
C TYR A 192 1.40 15.51 -10.50
N ARG A 193 0.48 16.48 -10.40
CA ARG A 193 0.83 17.90 -10.28
C ARG A 193 1.60 18.24 -9.01
N LEU A 194 1.34 17.54 -7.89
CA LEU A 194 2.10 17.74 -6.65
C LEU A 194 3.54 17.24 -6.81
N PHE A 195 3.75 16.09 -7.45
CA PHE A 195 5.10 15.63 -7.79
C PHE A 195 5.81 16.57 -8.77
N ALA A 196 5.11 17.05 -9.81
CA ALA A 196 5.66 18.00 -10.76
C ALA A 196 6.16 19.27 -10.06
N ARG A 197 5.32 19.88 -9.20
CA ARG A 197 5.72 21.06 -8.42
C ARG A 197 6.91 20.80 -7.52
N ALA A 198 6.94 19.62 -6.83
CA ALA A 198 8.07 19.22 -6.03
C ALA A 198 9.36 19.05 -6.85
N ALA A 199 9.22 18.60 -8.11
CA ALA A 199 10.31 18.44 -9.07
C ALA A 199 10.76 19.74 -9.76
N GLY A 200 10.11 20.88 -9.45
CA GLY A 200 10.41 22.17 -10.07
C GLY A 200 9.68 22.40 -11.42
N VAL A 201 8.71 21.56 -11.77
CA VAL A 201 7.92 21.66 -13.00
C VAL A 201 6.54 22.23 -12.66
N PRO A 202 6.21 23.46 -13.04
CA PRO A 202 4.98 24.11 -12.61
C PRO A 202 3.72 23.49 -13.22
N GLU A 203 3.77 23.07 -14.49
CA GLU A 203 2.66 22.43 -15.18
C GLU A 203 3.17 21.25 -16.04
N PRO A 204 2.88 20.01 -15.67
CA PRO A 204 3.27 18.84 -16.45
C PRO A 204 2.30 18.61 -17.63
N ASP A 205 2.79 18.07 -18.73
CA ASP A 205 1.98 17.61 -19.85
C ASP A 205 1.38 16.23 -19.53
N LEU A 206 0.17 16.19 -18.97
CA LEU A 206 -0.52 14.97 -18.59
C LEU A 206 -1.34 14.41 -19.76
N VAL A 207 -1.10 13.15 -20.11
CA VAL A 207 -1.82 12.43 -21.16
C VAL A 207 -2.63 11.29 -20.54
N HIS A 208 -3.95 11.38 -20.64
CA HIS A 208 -4.88 10.43 -20.05
C HIS A 208 -5.08 9.22 -20.97
N VAL A 209 -4.87 8.03 -20.43
CA VAL A 209 -5.04 6.75 -21.13
C VAL A 209 -5.89 5.82 -20.28
N SER A 210 -6.90 5.18 -20.86
CA SER A 210 -7.76 4.28 -20.10
C SER A 210 -6.93 3.20 -19.37
N SER A 211 -7.33 2.87 -18.15
CA SER A 211 -6.64 1.86 -17.34
C SER A 211 -6.57 0.50 -18.05
N GLU A 212 -7.62 0.16 -18.81
CA GLU A 212 -7.70 -1.06 -19.60
C GLU A 212 -6.70 -1.07 -20.76
N THR A 213 -6.53 0.09 -21.41
CA THR A 213 -5.52 0.22 -22.49
C THR A 213 -4.11 0.05 -21.92
N ILE A 214 -3.79 0.71 -20.79
CA ILE A 214 -2.49 0.53 -20.14
C ILE A 214 -2.29 -0.93 -19.76
N ALA A 215 -3.28 -1.56 -19.12
CA ALA A 215 -3.21 -2.96 -18.70
C ALA A 215 -3.02 -3.95 -19.86
N ALA A 216 -3.59 -3.65 -21.01
CA ALA A 216 -3.42 -4.48 -22.21
C ALA A 216 -1.98 -4.41 -22.80
N HIS A 217 -1.24 -3.33 -22.51
CA HIS A 217 0.12 -3.12 -22.98
C HIS A 217 1.20 -3.35 -21.91
N ASP A 218 0.77 -3.53 -20.65
CA ASP A 218 1.66 -3.76 -19.50
C ASP A 218 1.10 -4.88 -18.61
N ALA A 219 1.54 -6.10 -18.87
CA ALA A 219 1.09 -7.28 -18.14
C ALA A 219 1.54 -7.29 -16.66
N GLU A 220 2.60 -6.57 -16.32
CA GLU A 220 3.09 -6.44 -14.95
C GLU A 220 2.26 -5.44 -14.15
N ARG A 221 2.02 -4.25 -14.72
CA ARG A 221 1.29 -3.18 -14.04
C ARG A 221 -0.23 -3.35 -14.13
N GLY A 222 -0.75 -4.00 -15.18
CA GLY A 222 -2.17 -4.17 -15.42
C GLY A 222 -2.98 -4.72 -14.25
N PRO A 223 -2.59 -5.83 -13.62
CA PRO A 223 -3.35 -6.43 -12.53
C PRO A 223 -3.52 -5.50 -11.32
N TRP A 224 -2.46 -4.83 -10.86
CA TRP A 224 -2.57 -3.92 -9.72
C TRP A 224 -3.19 -2.58 -10.10
N LEU A 225 -3.04 -2.13 -11.35
CA LEU A 225 -3.73 -0.94 -11.84
C LEU A 225 -5.25 -1.15 -11.82
N LEU A 226 -5.75 -2.20 -12.47
CA LEU A 226 -7.18 -2.53 -12.52
C LEU A 226 -7.73 -2.98 -11.16
N GLY A 227 -6.91 -3.67 -10.38
CA GLY A 227 -7.29 -4.19 -9.06
C GLY A 227 -7.24 -3.17 -7.94
N ASP A 228 -6.66 -1.98 -8.16
CA ASP A 228 -6.49 -1.01 -7.10
C ASP A 228 -6.68 0.43 -7.61
N ARG A 229 -5.72 1.01 -8.35
CA ARG A 229 -5.65 2.45 -8.66
C ARG A 229 -6.69 2.96 -9.64
N ALA A 230 -7.25 2.09 -10.50
CA ALA A 230 -8.26 2.49 -11.49
C ALA A 230 -9.59 2.95 -10.87
N HIS A 231 -9.80 2.66 -9.58
CA HIS A 231 -11.06 2.95 -8.89
C HIS A 231 -10.86 3.98 -7.79
N SER A 232 -11.84 4.88 -7.62
CA SER A 232 -11.85 5.80 -6.48
C SER A 232 -11.88 5.03 -5.17
N VAL A 233 -11.02 5.42 -4.22
CA VAL A 233 -11.00 4.90 -2.86
C VAL A 233 -10.96 6.05 -1.86
N VAL A 234 -11.95 6.08 -0.98
CA VAL A 234 -12.05 6.99 0.17
C VAL A 234 -12.41 6.10 1.35
N PHE A 235 -11.68 6.20 2.45
CA PHE A 235 -11.85 5.33 3.61
C PHE A 235 -12.43 6.07 4.80
N ASP A 236 -13.18 5.34 5.63
CA ASP A 236 -13.62 5.82 6.93
C ASP A 236 -12.66 5.32 8.01
N ASN A 237 -12.01 6.26 8.69
CA ASN A 237 -11.07 5.98 9.78
C ASN A 237 -11.73 6.02 11.18
N SER A 238 -13.06 6.10 11.29
CA SER A 238 -13.76 6.26 12.56
C SER A 238 -13.45 5.13 13.54
N LYS A 239 -13.35 3.91 13.06
CA LYS A 239 -13.07 2.73 13.90
C LYS A 239 -11.68 2.81 14.54
N ILE A 240 -10.64 3.05 13.76
CA ILE A 240 -9.29 3.19 14.32
C ILE A 240 -9.16 4.42 15.21
N LYS A 241 -9.78 5.55 14.87
CA LYS A 241 -9.81 6.76 15.69
C LYS A 241 -10.53 6.54 17.03
N SER A 242 -11.55 5.70 17.07
CA SER A 242 -12.22 5.32 18.32
C SER A 242 -11.31 4.51 19.24
N LEU A 243 -10.49 3.62 18.68
CA LEU A 243 -9.53 2.82 19.45
C LEU A 243 -8.28 3.63 19.84
N VAL A 244 -7.81 4.50 18.95
CA VAL A 244 -6.62 5.34 19.10
C VAL A 244 -7.02 6.82 18.93
N PRO A 245 -7.63 7.46 19.95
CA PRO A 245 -8.16 8.82 19.83
C PRO A 245 -7.10 9.89 19.53
N SER A 246 -5.82 9.61 19.77
CA SER A 246 -4.69 10.49 19.42
C SER A 246 -4.30 10.42 17.96
N PHE A 247 -4.78 9.42 17.21
CA PHE A 247 -4.45 9.29 15.82
C PHE A 247 -5.01 10.45 14.98
N ARG A 248 -4.12 11.12 14.26
CA ARG A 248 -4.42 12.10 13.22
C ARG A 248 -3.48 11.83 12.05
N ALA A 249 -4.03 11.76 10.84
CA ALA A 249 -3.23 11.77 9.63
C ALA A 249 -2.82 13.23 9.33
N ALA A 250 -1.66 13.63 9.83
CA ALA A 250 -1.24 15.03 9.89
C ALA A 250 -0.35 15.44 8.70
N VAL A 251 0.18 14.50 7.93
CA VAL A 251 1.11 14.78 6.83
C VAL A 251 0.32 14.89 5.51
N PRO A 252 0.11 16.10 4.97
CA PRO A 252 -0.52 16.25 3.66
C PRO A 252 0.39 15.69 2.57
N PHE A 253 -0.20 15.11 1.52
CA PHE A 253 0.60 14.54 0.43
C PHE A 253 1.50 15.55 -0.27
N ALA A 254 1.13 16.83 -0.30
CA ALA A 254 1.99 17.89 -0.82
C ALA A 254 3.33 18.01 -0.07
N GLU A 255 3.38 17.70 1.23
CA GLU A 255 4.61 17.60 2.01
C GLU A 255 5.37 16.33 1.65
N GLY A 256 4.67 15.19 1.61
CA GLY A 256 5.26 13.91 1.23
C GLY A 256 5.88 13.92 -0.17
N ALA A 257 5.24 14.55 -1.16
CA ALA A 257 5.81 14.69 -2.50
C ALA A 257 7.14 15.47 -2.48
N ARG A 258 7.25 16.54 -1.66
CA ARG A 258 8.52 17.27 -1.48
C ARG A 258 9.58 16.44 -0.78
N GLU A 259 9.20 15.67 0.26
CA GLU A 259 10.13 14.75 0.93
C GLU A 259 10.68 13.71 -0.04
N ILE A 260 9.82 13.11 -0.86
CA ILE A 260 10.21 12.09 -1.84
C ILE A 260 11.17 12.69 -2.87
N VAL A 261 10.78 13.76 -3.55
CA VAL A 261 11.62 14.36 -4.59
C VAL A 261 12.95 14.85 -4.01
N GLY A 262 12.92 15.52 -2.85
CA GLY A 262 14.13 15.96 -2.15
C GLY A 262 15.07 14.81 -1.78
N TRP A 263 14.51 13.66 -1.37
CA TRP A 263 15.28 12.46 -1.10
C TRP A 263 16.00 11.97 -2.37
N TYR A 264 15.26 11.78 -3.46
CA TYR A 264 15.85 11.35 -4.73
C TYR A 264 16.83 12.38 -5.29
N ASP A 265 16.65 13.67 -5.01
CA ASP A 265 17.58 14.71 -5.44
C ASP A 265 18.94 14.63 -4.72
N THR A 266 18.95 14.12 -3.50
CA THR A 266 20.18 13.87 -2.73
C THR A 266 20.75 12.46 -2.91
N HIS A 267 20.03 11.56 -3.61
CA HIS A 267 20.41 10.16 -3.86
C HIS A 267 20.30 9.82 -5.36
N PRO A 268 21.13 10.42 -6.21
CA PRO A 268 21.03 10.25 -7.67
C PRO A 268 21.21 8.80 -8.12
N GLU A 269 21.91 7.98 -7.35
CA GLU A 269 22.09 6.54 -7.59
C GLU A 269 20.77 5.73 -7.52
N LEU A 270 19.73 6.29 -6.90
CA LEU A 270 18.41 5.67 -6.81
C LEU A 270 17.43 6.13 -7.91
N ARG A 271 17.88 7.05 -8.77
CA ARG A 271 17.06 7.62 -9.87
C ARG A 271 17.04 6.69 -11.08
N GLU A 272 16.46 5.51 -10.89
CA GLU A 272 16.34 4.55 -11.98
C GLU A 272 15.28 5.00 -12.99
N VAL A 273 15.70 5.15 -14.25
CA VAL A 273 14.80 5.40 -15.39
C VAL A 273 14.54 4.06 -16.07
N ASP A 274 13.31 3.58 -15.98
CA ASP A 274 12.86 2.35 -16.63
C ASP A 274 12.70 2.59 -18.14
N ALA A 275 13.64 2.07 -18.94
CA ALA A 275 13.63 2.23 -20.39
C ALA A 275 12.39 1.58 -21.04
N GLY A 276 11.89 0.46 -20.48
CA GLY A 276 10.69 -0.20 -20.97
C GLY A 276 9.44 0.65 -20.75
N PHE A 277 9.36 1.31 -19.58
CA PHE A 277 8.26 2.22 -19.28
C PHE A 277 8.36 3.55 -20.06
N MET A 278 9.58 4.05 -20.35
CA MET A 278 9.79 5.19 -21.27
C MET A 278 9.18 4.89 -22.64
N ASP A 279 9.56 3.76 -23.24
CA ASP A 279 9.08 3.33 -24.55
C ASP A 279 7.56 3.07 -24.58
N LEU A 280 7.02 2.44 -23.53
CA LEU A 280 5.57 2.26 -23.37
C LEU A 280 4.85 3.61 -23.31
N SER A 281 5.36 4.56 -22.53
CA SER A 281 4.77 5.90 -22.38
C SER A 281 4.74 6.62 -23.75
N ASP A 282 5.83 6.57 -24.51
CA ASP A 282 5.89 7.21 -25.84
C ASP A 282 4.87 6.59 -26.80
N ARG A 283 4.75 5.26 -26.83
CA ARG A 283 3.73 4.59 -27.67
C ARG A 283 2.30 4.97 -27.27
N LEU A 284 2.01 5.04 -25.97
CA LEU A 284 0.67 5.39 -25.49
C LEU A 284 0.34 6.87 -25.77
N VAL A 285 1.31 7.77 -25.63
CA VAL A 285 1.16 9.18 -25.97
C VAL A 285 0.90 9.35 -27.47
N ASP A 286 1.69 8.69 -28.31
CA ASP A 286 1.51 8.72 -29.77
C ASP A 286 0.14 8.17 -30.18
N TRP A 287 -0.32 7.11 -29.52
CA TRP A 287 -1.63 6.52 -29.79
C TRP A 287 -2.78 7.49 -29.48
N VAL A 288 -2.71 8.20 -28.35
CA VAL A 288 -3.74 9.19 -27.95
C VAL A 288 -3.71 10.42 -28.83
N ARG A 289 -2.52 10.88 -29.27
CA ARG A 289 -2.32 12.13 -30.03
C ARG A 289 -2.41 11.97 -31.53
N ARG A 290 -2.56 10.73 -32.04
CA ARG A 290 -2.79 10.52 -33.48
C ARG A 290 -4.09 11.21 -33.91
N PRO A 291 -4.06 12.02 -34.99
CA PRO A 291 -5.28 12.54 -35.57
C PRO A 291 -6.22 11.39 -35.94
N ALA A 292 -7.50 11.53 -35.65
CA ALA A 292 -8.50 10.61 -36.21
C ALA A 292 -8.42 10.66 -37.73
N SER A 293 -8.05 9.56 -38.37
CA SER A 293 -7.97 9.41 -39.84
C SER A 293 -9.36 9.35 -40.45
#